data_1dc239779dc7b3861c3214fbc40a9c80
#
_entry.id   1dc239779dc7b3861c3214fbc40a9c80
#
_cell.length_a   1.000
_cell.length_b   1.000
_cell.length_c   1.000
_cell.angle_alpha   90.00
_cell.angle_beta   90.00
_cell.angle_gamma   90.00
#
_symmetry.space_group_name_H-M   'P 1'
#
loop_
_entity.id
_entity.type
_entity.pdbx_description
1 polymer ?
#
loop_
_entity_poly.entity_id
_entity_poly.type
_entity_poly.pdbx_seq_one_letter_code
_entity_poly.pdbx_strand_id
1 'polypeptide(L)'
;MNYKEIYLWGKGELENAGVVEFDLDARLLLEHICQTNRNTLLVHGDREVSGSEEEQYREAISKRSSRIPLQHITGVQEFMGLEFAVNEHVLCPRQDTECLVEEVMRYLHDGSRILDMCTGSGCILLSLLHYSNHCSGIGADISDKALEVAKRNGLAIAEMKRPNPWKEDTVTWVHSDLFSEVPAERFDIIVSNPPYIASSVIPTLMEEVREHEPMSALDGMEDGLYFYRKIVDESKNYLTKEGMLFFEIGHDQGQAVSEMMQKAGFRDVAVVKDFAGMDRVVYGSC
;
A
#
# COMPACT_ATOMS: atom_id res chain seq x y z
N MET A 1 32.12 -8.81 14.60
CA MET A 1 31.35 -10.06 14.36
C MET A 1 31.31 -10.33 12.86
N ASN A 2 31.19 -11.61 12.47
CA ASN A 2 30.92 -11.93 11.07
C ASN A 2 29.38 -11.96 10.76
N TYR A 3 29.04 -12.07 9.48
CA TYR A 3 27.62 -12.08 9.05
C TYR A 3 26.78 -13.16 9.76
N LYS A 4 27.32 -14.36 9.90
CA LYS A 4 26.61 -15.46 10.56
C LYS A 4 26.39 -15.19 12.05
N GLU A 5 27.39 -14.68 12.73
CA GLU A 5 27.33 -14.40 14.18
C GLU A 5 26.32 -13.29 14.49
N ILE A 6 26.36 -12.17 13.74
CA ILE A 6 25.47 -11.03 13.96
C ILE A 6 24.02 -11.34 13.57
N TYR A 7 23.82 -12.11 12.49
CA TYR A 7 22.50 -12.60 12.11
C TYR A 7 21.88 -13.50 13.20
N LEU A 8 22.64 -14.47 13.72
CA LEU A 8 22.14 -15.35 14.78
C LEU A 8 21.84 -14.59 16.07
N TRP A 9 22.61 -13.57 16.39
CA TRP A 9 22.33 -12.67 17.51
C TRP A 9 21.01 -11.92 17.27
N GLY A 10 20.84 -11.24 16.11
CA GLY A 10 19.62 -10.49 15.81
C GLY A 10 18.37 -11.36 15.75
N LYS A 11 18.49 -12.56 15.17
CA LYS A 11 17.43 -13.56 15.17
C LYS A 11 16.98 -13.92 16.60
N GLY A 12 17.94 -14.18 17.50
CA GLY A 12 17.64 -14.49 18.90
C GLY A 12 16.97 -13.34 19.65
N GLU A 13 17.40 -12.09 19.42
CA GLU A 13 16.77 -10.90 20.02
C GLU A 13 15.30 -10.75 19.57
N LEU A 14 15.02 -10.89 18.25
CA LEU A 14 13.68 -10.79 17.73
C LEU A 14 12.77 -11.94 18.19
N GLU A 15 13.29 -13.16 18.27
CA GLU A 15 12.57 -14.33 18.79
C GLU A 15 12.18 -14.10 20.25
N ASN A 16 13.12 -13.63 21.09
CA ASN A 16 12.86 -13.31 22.51
C ASN A 16 11.84 -12.17 22.66
N ALA A 17 11.81 -11.22 21.74
CA ALA A 17 10.82 -10.15 21.69
C ALA A 17 9.45 -10.64 21.15
N GLY A 18 9.33 -11.90 20.72
CA GLY A 18 8.09 -12.49 20.21
C GLY A 18 7.69 -11.96 18.82
N VAL A 19 8.63 -11.46 18.02
CA VAL A 19 8.37 -11.10 16.61
C VAL A 19 8.04 -12.36 15.83
N VAL A 20 6.94 -12.38 15.08
CA VAL A 20 6.46 -13.58 14.39
C VAL A 20 7.44 -14.02 13.31
N GLU A 21 7.84 -13.09 12.44
CA GLU A 21 8.76 -13.34 11.31
C GLU A 21 10.23 -13.09 11.71
N PHE A 22 10.63 -13.40 12.95
CA PHE A 22 11.92 -13.05 13.53
C PHE A 22 13.14 -13.48 12.68
N ASP A 23 13.05 -14.64 12.04
CA ASP A 23 14.12 -15.19 11.19
C ASP A 23 14.26 -14.39 9.89
N LEU A 24 13.12 -14.11 9.26
CA LEU A 24 13.05 -13.32 8.03
C LEU A 24 13.48 -11.87 8.26
N ASP A 25 12.93 -11.25 9.30
CA ASP A 25 13.20 -9.84 9.62
C ASP A 25 14.67 -9.60 9.97
N ALA A 26 15.27 -10.46 10.79
CA ALA A 26 16.70 -10.38 11.11
C ALA A 26 17.56 -10.44 9.85
N ARG A 27 17.22 -11.31 8.90
CA ARG A 27 17.95 -11.43 7.63
C ARG A 27 17.77 -10.20 6.75
N LEU A 28 16.53 -9.75 6.56
CA LEU A 28 16.22 -8.61 5.70
C LEU A 28 16.87 -7.31 6.23
N LEU A 29 16.87 -7.10 7.55
CA LEU A 29 17.57 -5.97 8.16
C LEU A 29 19.08 -6.03 7.91
N LEU A 30 19.69 -7.22 8.00
CA LEU A 30 21.11 -7.38 7.71
C LEU A 30 21.43 -7.17 6.23
N GLU A 31 20.60 -7.69 5.35
CA GLU A 31 20.72 -7.48 3.90
C GLU A 31 20.63 -5.98 3.55
N HIS A 32 19.67 -5.27 4.16
CA HIS A 32 19.49 -3.84 3.96
C HIS A 32 20.69 -3.02 4.43
N ILE A 33 21.19 -3.26 5.64
CA ILE A 33 22.26 -2.46 6.23
C ILE A 33 23.61 -2.74 5.58
N CYS A 34 23.91 -4.01 5.32
CA CYS A 34 25.16 -4.40 4.68
C CYS A 34 25.13 -4.33 3.16
N GLN A 35 24.05 -3.81 2.55
CA GLN A 35 23.84 -3.72 1.10
C GLN A 35 24.20 -5.04 0.39
N THR A 36 23.66 -6.14 0.91
CA THR A 36 23.94 -7.50 0.47
C THR A 36 22.66 -8.26 0.16
N ASN A 37 22.74 -9.56 -0.05
CA ASN A 37 21.61 -10.41 -0.34
C ASN A 37 21.76 -11.79 0.31
N ARG A 38 20.67 -12.56 0.32
CA ARG A 38 20.59 -13.89 0.91
C ARG A 38 21.73 -14.83 0.44
N ASN A 39 22.05 -14.81 -0.85
CA ASN A 39 23.07 -15.71 -1.40
C ASN A 39 24.45 -15.35 -0.84
N THR A 40 24.78 -14.08 -0.77
CA THR A 40 26.04 -13.59 -0.16
C THR A 40 26.13 -13.96 1.30
N LEU A 41 25.05 -13.79 2.08
CA LEU A 41 25.04 -14.18 3.50
C LEU A 41 25.25 -15.68 3.70
N LEU A 42 24.69 -16.52 2.81
CA LEU A 42 24.85 -17.98 2.86
C LEU A 42 26.27 -18.44 2.47
N VAL A 43 26.85 -17.84 1.43
CA VAL A 43 28.15 -18.26 0.88
C VAL A 43 29.30 -17.64 1.66
N HIS A 44 29.15 -16.42 2.13
CA HIS A 44 30.19 -15.62 2.79
C HIS A 44 29.81 -15.24 4.24
N GLY A 45 29.21 -16.17 4.96
CA GLY A 45 28.81 -15.98 6.36
C GLY A 45 29.95 -15.67 7.32
N ASP A 46 31.20 -15.95 6.91
CA ASP A 46 32.44 -15.65 7.61
C ASP A 46 32.96 -14.22 7.38
N ARG A 47 32.38 -13.47 6.42
CA ARG A 47 32.75 -12.07 6.17
C ARG A 47 32.49 -11.21 7.41
N GLU A 48 33.48 -10.41 7.78
CA GLU A 48 33.36 -9.49 8.90
C GLU A 48 32.45 -8.32 8.57
N VAL A 49 31.61 -7.95 9.55
CA VAL A 49 30.77 -6.75 9.54
C VAL A 49 31.61 -5.59 10.06
N SER A 50 31.57 -4.44 9.41
CA SER A 50 32.25 -3.23 9.91
C SER A 50 31.61 -2.75 11.22
N GLY A 51 32.33 -2.00 12.02
CA GLY A 51 31.83 -1.47 13.30
C GLY A 51 30.57 -0.59 13.11
N SER A 52 30.49 0.17 11.99
CA SER A 52 29.34 0.99 11.67
C SER A 52 28.13 0.16 11.26
N GLU A 53 28.32 -0.88 10.45
CA GLU A 53 27.22 -1.80 10.05
C GLU A 53 26.70 -2.57 11.28
N GLU A 54 27.60 -3.01 12.17
CA GLU A 54 27.20 -3.69 13.41
C GLU A 54 26.34 -2.77 14.30
N GLU A 55 26.73 -1.50 14.49
CA GLU A 55 25.97 -0.53 15.27
C GLU A 55 24.58 -0.29 14.67
N GLN A 56 24.50 -0.03 13.35
CA GLN A 56 23.25 0.19 12.63
C GLN A 56 22.33 -1.04 12.70
N TYR A 57 22.89 -2.23 12.57
CA TYR A 57 22.11 -3.46 12.66
C TYR A 57 21.54 -3.67 14.07
N ARG A 58 22.34 -3.44 15.12
CA ARG A 58 21.87 -3.52 16.50
C ARG A 58 20.75 -2.52 16.79
N GLU A 59 20.85 -1.30 16.26
CA GLU A 59 19.81 -0.30 16.38
C GLU A 59 18.53 -0.75 15.65
N ALA A 60 18.66 -1.29 14.44
CA ALA A 60 17.53 -1.79 13.65
C ALA A 60 16.83 -2.97 14.35
N ILE A 61 17.58 -3.92 14.89
CA ILE A 61 17.05 -5.03 15.70
C ILE A 61 16.34 -4.51 16.95
N SER A 62 16.89 -3.51 17.64
CA SER A 62 16.24 -2.88 18.81
C SER A 62 14.91 -2.24 18.43
N LYS A 63 14.84 -1.50 17.33
CA LYS A 63 13.61 -0.92 16.80
C LYS A 63 12.58 -2.02 16.47
N ARG A 64 13.00 -3.08 15.78
CA ARG A 64 12.12 -4.19 15.42
C ARG A 64 11.63 -4.96 16.66
N SER A 65 12.47 -5.15 17.66
CA SER A 65 12.10 -5.73 18.96
C SER A 65 11.05 -4.89 19.69
N SER A 66 11.01 -3.57 19.45
CA SER A 66 9.97 -2.65 19.94
C SER A 66 8.74 -2.59 19.03
N ARG A 67 8.54 -3.61 18.19
CA ARG A 67 7.39 -3.79 17.29
C ARG A 67 7.27 -2.78 16.14
N ILE A 68 8.25 -1.89 15.92
CA ILE A 68 8.25 -1.05 14.73
C ILE A 68 8.29 -1.95 13.48
N PRO A 69 7.40 -1.77 12.50
CA PRO A 69 7.38 -2.57 11.28
C PRO A 69 8.72 -2.57 10.56
N LEU A 70 9.10 -3.72 10.00
CA LEU A 70 10.34 -3.85 9.21
C LEU A 70 10.45 -2.75 8.15
N GLN A 71 9.37 -2.49 7.44
CA GLN A 71 9.30 -1.51 6.36
C GLN A 71 9.52 -0.07 6.84
N HIS A 72 9.08 0.27 8.06
CA HIS A 72 9.37 1.58 8.64
C HIS A 72 10.85 1.72 9.05
N ILE A 73 11.51 0.60 9.38
CA ILE A 73 12.94 0.60 9.72
C ILE A 73 13.80 0.72 8.46
N THR A 74 13.44 -0.02 7.41
CA THR A 74 14.15 0.01 6.12
C THR A 74 13.78 1.23 5.27
N GLY A 75 12.61 1.83 5.53
CA GLY A 75 12.07 2.96 4.79
C GLY A 75 11.48 2.63 3.43
N VAL A 76 11.40 1.32 3.08
CA VAL A 76 10.93 0.87 1.75
C VAL A 76 10.04 -0.36 1.86
N GLN A 77 9.10 -0.47 0.91
CA GLN A 77 8.26 -1.64 0.66
C GLN A 77 8.20 -1.91 -0.83
N GLU A 78 8.43 -3.17 -1.22
CA GLU A 78 8.18 -3.61 -2.59
C GLU A 78 6.67 -3.85 -2.79
N PHE A 79 6.14 -3.35 -3.91
CA PHE A 79 4.76 -3.53 -4.32
C PHE A 79 4.68 -3.51 -5.84
N MET A 80 4.04 -4.49 -6.46
CA MET A 80 3.98 -4.64 -7.93
C MET A 80 5.38 -4.61 -8.60
N GLY A 81 6.42 -5.11 -7.94
CA GLY A 81 7.79 -5.07 -8.45
C GLY A 81 8.45 -3.69 -8.47
N LEU A 82 7.87 -2.71 -7.81
CA LEU A 82 8.38 -1.35 -7.62
C LEU A 82 8.73 -1.11 -6.16
N GLU A 83 9.77 -0.32 -5.89
CA GLU A 83 10.10 0.11 -4.53
C GLU A 83 9.35 1.40 -4.18
N PHE A 84 8.61 1.37 -3.07
CA PHE A 84 7.91 2.51 -2.49
C PHE A 84 8.55 2.92 -1.18
N ALA A 85 8.88 4.20 -1.05
CA ALA A 85 9.23 4.77 0.24
C ALA A 85 8.00 4.74 1.16
N VAL A 86 8.21 4.32 2.40
CA VAL A 86 7.18 4.25 3.45
C VAL A 86 7.70 4.78 4.78
N ASN A 87 6.81 5.21 5.63
CA ASN A 87 7.09 5.66 7.00
C ASN A 87 5.79 5.60 7.84
N GLU A 88 5.84 6.09 9.08
CA GLU A 88 4.72 6.11 10.02
C GLU A 88 3.48 6.93 9.56
N HIS A 89 3.53 7.57 8.41
CA HIS A 89 2.44 8.42 7.91
C HIS A 89 1.60 7.76 6.84
N VAL A 90 1.99 6.57 6.39
CA VAL A 90 1.27 5.80 5.37
C VAL A 90 1.09 4.34 5.77
N LEU A 91 0.01 3.73 5.34
CA LEU A 91 -0.13 2.26 5.38
C LEU A 91 0.99 1.64 4.53
N CYS A 92 1.71 0.67 5.07
CA CYS A 92 2.65 -0.11 4.27
C CYS A 92 1.88 -0.88 3.18
N PRO A 93 2.21 -0.71 1.89
CA PRO A 93 1.57 -1.47 0.81
C PRO A 93 1.56 -2.97 1.10
N ARG A 94 0.38 -3.61 0.96
CA ARG A 94 0.19 -5.03 1.22
C ARG A 94 0.16 -5.81 -0.08
N GLN A 95 0.66 -7.05 -0.08
CA GLN A 95 0.58 -7.92 -1.25
C GLN A 95 -0.86 -8.19 -1.68
N ASP A 96 -1.79 -8.28 -0.75
CA ASP A 96 -3.22 -8.47 -1.06
C ASP A 96 -3.78 -7.32 -1.93
N THR A 97 -3.26 -6.10 -1.74
CA THR A 97 -3.62 -4.91 -2.54
C THR A 97 -3.17 -5.03 -4.00
N GLU A 98 -2.18 -5.87 -4.31
CA GLU A 98 -1.77 -6.14 -5.69
C GLU A 98 -2.92 -6.74 -6.51
N CYS A 99 -3.81 -7.53 -5.89
CA CYS A 99 -5.02 -8.04 -6.52
C CYS A 99 -5.93 -6.91 -7.04
N LEU A 100 -6.03 -5.80 -6.30
CA LEU A 100 -6.79 -4.63 -6.75
C LEU A 100 -6.16 -4.01 -8.00
N VAL A 101 -4.85 -3.80 -7.99
CA VAL A 101 -4.13 -3.25 -9.17
C VAL A 101 -4.27 -4.17 -10.37
N GLU A 102 -4.08 -5.48 -10.21
CA GLU A 102 -4.22 -6.46 -11.28
C GLU A 102 -5.64 -6.48 -11.86
N GLU A 103 -6.68 -6.36 -11.02
CA GLU A 103 -8.05 -6.33 -11.50
C GLU A 103 -8.36 -5.04 -12.27
N VAL A 104 -7.93 -3.87 -11.76
CA VAL A 104 -8.06 -2.58 -12.47
C VAL A 104 -7.38 -2.62 -13.83
N MET A 105 -6.17 -3.21 -13.93
CA MET A 105 -5.42 -3.32 -15.18
C MET A 105 -6.16 -4.07 -16.30
N ARG A 106 -7.12 -4.94 -15.98
CA ARG A 106 -7.95 -5.65 -16.98
C ARG A 106 -8.94 -4.74 -17.71
N TYR A 107 -9.29 -3.62 -17.09
CA TYR A 107 -10.28 -2.66 -17.60
C TYR A 107 -9.64 -1.34 -18.03
N LEU A 108 -8.37 -1.14 -17.71
CA LEU A 108 -7.65 0.08 -18.02
C LEU A 108 -7.31 0.15 -19.51
N HIS A 109 -7.59 1.28 -20.15
CA HIS A 109 -7.27 1.54 -21.54
C HIS A 109 -6.22 2.63 -21.66
N ASP A 110 -5.51 2.67 -22.79
CA ASP A 110 -4.53 3.72 -23.07
C ASP A 110 -5.22 5.11 -23.00
N GLY A 111 -4.62 6.01 -22.25
CA GLY A 111 -5.12 7.36 -22.05
C GLY A 111 -6.21 7.52 -20.99
N SER A 112 -6.55 6.46 -20.24
CA SER A 112 -7.54 6.52 -19.16
C SER A 112 -7.14 7.52 -18.07
N ARG A 113 -8.14 8.15 -17.47
CA ARG A 113 -8.00 9.01 -16.29
C ARG A 113 -8.43 8.26 -15.03
N ILE A 114 -7.55 8.27 -14.02
CA ILE A 114 -7.70 7.49 -12.80
C ILE A 114 -7.80 8.43 -11.60
N LEU A 115 -8.74 8.17 -10.71
CA LEU A 115 -8.77 8.76 -9.36
C LEU A 115 -8.47 7.66 -8.34
N ASP A 116 -7.40 7.82 -7.59
CA ASP A 116 -7.06 6.96 -6.45
C ASP A 116 -7.44 7.68 -5.16
N MET A 117 -8.51 7.22 -4.55
CA MET A 117 -9.09 7.79 -3.33
C MET A 117 -8.50 7.09 -2.10
N CYS A 118 -8.05 7.87 -1.11
CA CYS A 118 -7.25 7.39 0.04
C CYS A 118 -5.91 6.80 -0.42
N THR A 119 -5.19 7.57 -1.23
CA THR A 119 -4.03 7.10 -2.00
C THR A 119 -2.83 6.68 -1.14
N GLY A 120 -2.71 7.15 0.11
CA GLY A 120 -1.64 6.81 1.03
C GLY A 120 -0.24 7.06 0.45
N SER A 121 0.54 6.00 0.27
CA SER A 121 1.88 6.06 -0.34
C SER A 121 1.86 6.30 -1.86
N GLY A 122 0.67 6.29 -2.49
CA GLY A 122 0.50 6.36 -3.93
C GLY A 122 0.70 5.02 -4.66
N CYS A 123 0.88 3.91 -3.95
CA CYS A 123 1.30 2.64 -4.53
C CYS A 123 0.33 2.11 -5.60
N ILE A 124 -0.99 2.26 -5.41
CA ILE A 124 -2.00 1.82 -6.38
C ILE A 124 -1.91 2.68 -7.65
N LEU A 125 -2.08 4.00 -7.53
CA LEU A 125 -2.07 4.90 -8.67
C LEU A 125 -0.76 4.81 -9.44
N LEU A 126 0.37 4.87 -8.75
CA LEU A 126 1.69 4.88 -9.38
C LEU A 126 1.98 3.56 -10.10
N SER A 127 1.54 2.42 -9.57
CA SER A 127 1.64 1.14 -10.25
C SER A 127 0.78 1.09 -11.52
N LEU A 128 -0.48 1.54 -11.43
CA LEU A 128 -1.37 1.62 -12.59
C LEU A 128 -0.76 2.49 -13.69
N LEU A 129 -0.22 3.67 -13.35
CA LEU A 129 0.42 4.58 -14.29
C LEU A 129 1.75 4.01 -14.83
N HIS A 130 2.48 3.24 -14.02
CA HIS A 130 3.73 2.62 -14.45
C HIS A 130 3.51 1.55 -15.52
N TYR A 131 2.50 0.71 -15.37
CA TYR A 131 2.24 -0.43 -16.26
C TYR A 131 1.26 -0.12 -17.39
N SER A 132 0.72 1.09 -17.49
CA SER A 132 -0.17 1.52 -18.56
C SER A 132 0.47 2.53 -19.51
N ASN A 133 -0.21 2.87 -20.62
CA ASN A 133 0.26 3.83 -21.59
C ASN A 133 -0.61 5.09 -21.59
N HIS A 134 0.05 6.25 -21.53
CA HIS A 134 -0.60 7.57 -21.68
C HIS A 134 -1.71 7.86 -20.66
N CYS A 135 -1.87 7.02 -19.63
CA CYS A 135 -2.80 7.26 -18.54
C CYS A 135 -2.33 8.43 -17.67
N SER A 136 -3.28 9.08 -17.02
CA SER A 136 -3.03 10.13 -16.03
C SER A 136 -3.95 9.94 -14.84
N GLY A 137 -3.60 10.53 -13.71
CA GLY A 137 -4.43 10.35 -12.53
C GLY A 137 -4.25 11.36 -11.43
N ILE A 138 -5.20 11.34 -10.51
CA ILE A 138 -5.20 12.10 -9.27
C ILE A 138 -5.12 11.12 -8.11
N GLY A 139 -4.15 11.32 -7.21
CA GLY A 139 -4.12 10.69 -5.89
C GLY A 139 -4.67 11.67 -4.85
N ALA A 140 -5.77 11.31 -4.23
CA ALA A 140 -6.42 12.11 -3.19
C ALA A 140 -6.26 11.47 -1.81
N ASP A 141 -5.89 12.26 -0.82
CA ASP A 141 -5.76 11.82 0.58
C ASP A 141 -6.06 12.97 1.53
N ILE A 142 -6.56 12.66 2.72
CA ILE A 142 -6.81 13.64 3.78
C ILE A 142 -5.52 14.03 4.52
N SER A 143 -4.46 13.23 4.38
CA SER A 143 -3.18 13.43 5.07
C SER A 143 -2.15 14.09 4.15
N ASP A 144 -1.80 15.34 4.45
CA ASP A 144 -0.69 16.03 3.76
C ASP A 144 0.62 15.24 3.84
N LYS A 145 0.87 14.58 4.97
CA LYS A 145 2.08 13.77 5.18
C LYS A 145 2.09 12.51 4.29
N ALA A 146 0.93 11.89 4.08
CA ALA A 146 0.81 10.79 3.13
C ALA A 146 1.06 11.28 1.70
N LEU A 147 0.52 12.43 1.32
CA LEU A 147 0.76 13.04 0.02
C LEU A 147 2.23 13.43 -0.21
N GLU A 148 2.97 13.82 0.83
CA GLU A 148 4.43 14.04 0.74
C GLU A 148 5.16 12.74 0.38
N VAL A 149 4.78 11.61 1.00
CA VAL A 149 5.33 10.29 0.66
C VAL A 149 4.95 9.90 -0.76
N ALA A 150 3.68 10.05 -1.16
CA ALA A 150 3.22 9.76 -2.51
C ALA A 150 3.94 10.59 -3.58
N LYS A 151 4.15 11.88 -3.34
CA LYS A 151 4.94 12.77 -4.22
C LYS A 151 6.37 12.28 -4.40
N ARG A 152 7.03 11.90 -3.29
CA ARG A 152 8.39 11.33 -3.34
C ARG A 152 8.44 10.06 -4.18
N ASN A 153 7.48 9.16 -3.97
CA ASN A 153 7.36 7.92 -4.75
C ASN A 153 7.10 8.21 -6.23
N GLY A 154 6.21 9.16 -6.52
CA GLY A 154 5.92 9.59 -7.88
C GLY A 154 7.16 10.08 -8.63
N LEU A 155 8.01 10.89 -7.99
CA LEU A 155 9.26 11.37 -8.56
C LEU A 155 10.22 10.21 -8.85
N ALA A 156 10.41 9.30 -7.88
CA ALA A 156 11.30 8.14 -8.03
C ALA A 156 10.87 7.22 -9.19
N ILE A 157 9.56 6.94 -9.31
CA ILE A 157 9.03 6.09 -10.38
C ILE A 157 9.06 6.80 -11.74
N ALA A 158 8.86 8.12 -11.79
CA ALA A 158 8.95 8.90 -13.02
C ALA A 158 10.35 8.87 -13.64
N GLU A 159 11.40 8.77 -12.82
CA GLU A 159 12.79 8.66 -13.27
C GLU A 159 13.16 7.28 -13.85
N MET A 160 12.35 6.27 -13.63
CA MET A 160 12.59 4.92 -14.15
C MET A 160 12.51 4.91 -15.67
N LYS A 161 13.44 4.19 -16.32
CA LYS A 161 13.43 4.01 -17.77
C LYS A 161 12.21 3.21 -18.21
N ARG A 162 11.39 3.79 -19.09
CA ARG A 162 10.18 3.19 -19.63
C ARG A 162 9.92 3.66 -21.06
N PRO A 163 9.21 2.84 -21.89
CA PRO A 163 8.91 3.21 -23.28
C PRO A 163 8.15 4.53 -23.43
N ASN A 164 7.18 4.77 -22.53
CA ASN A 164 6.36 5.98 -22.49
C ASN A 164 6.66 6.75 -21.19
N PRO A 165 7.62 7.68 -21.19
CA PRO A 165 7.97 8.44 -19.99
C PRO A 165 6.79 9.32 -19.55
N TRP A 166 6.67 9.51 -18.24
CA TRP A 166 5.64 10.39 -17.68
C TRP A 166 5.87 11.84 -18.11
N LYS A 167 4.77 12.56 -18.27
CA LYS A 167 4.75 13.99 -18.45
C LYS A 167 4.53 14.68 -17.11
N GLU A 168 4.69 15.98 -17.07
CA GLU A 168 4.50 16.80 -15.86
C GLU A 168 3.09 16.65 -15.26
N ASP A 169 2.08 16.47 -16.13
CA ASP A 169 0.67 16.32 -15.77
C ASP A 169 0.21 14.87 -15.62
N THR A 170 1.13 13.89 -15.62
CA THR A 170 0.76 12.47 -15.50
C THR A 170 0.10 12.16 -14.17
N VAL A 171 0.56 12.76 -13.08
CA VAL A 171 0.00 12.57 -11.75
C VAL A 171 -0.16 13.90 -11.02
N THR A 172 -1.31 14.07 -10.37
CA THR A 172 -1.61 15.22 -9.50
C THR A 172 -1.98 14.70 -8.10
N TRP A 173 -1.52 15.37 -7.08
CA TRP A 173 -1.81 15.03 -5.69
C TRP A 173 -2.72 16.09 -5.09
N VAL A 174 -3.83 15.65 -4.48
CA VAL A 174 -4.87 16.53 -3.95
C VAL A 174 -5.12 16.22 -2.46
N HIS A 175 -4.95 17.22 -1.60
CA HIS A 175 -5.39 17.12 -0.20
C HIS A 175 -6.91 17.24 -0.18
N SER A 176 -7.63 16.19 0.21
CA SER A 176 -9.08 16.13 0.12
C SER A 176 -9.68 15.18 1.16
N ASP A 177 -10.74 15.62 1.83
CA ASP A 177 -11.63 14.71 2.53
C ASP A 177 -12.58 14.09 1.50
N LEU A 178 -12.22 12.90 1.05
CA LEU A 178 -12.85 12.21 -0.09
C LEU A 178 -12.94 13.14 -1.31
N PHE A 179 -14.13 13.45 -1.79
CA PHE A 179 -14.35 14.24 -3.01
C PHE A 179 -14.34 15.75 -2.80
N SER A 180 -14.20 16.27 -1.57
CA SER A 180 -14.42 17.68 -1.25
C SER A 180 -13.59 18.67 -2.08
N GLU A 181 -12.34 18.33 -2.35
CA GLU A 181 -11.38 19.15 -3.11
C GLU A 181 -10.95 18.51 -4.44
N VAL A 182 -11.53 17.34 -4.77
CA VAL A 182 -11.27 16.71 -6.06
C VAL A 182 -11.85 17.59 -7.18
N PRO A 183 -11.04 17.93 -8.21
CA PRO A 183 -11.54 18.72 -9.33
C PRO A 183 -12.79 18.12 -9.98
N ALA A 184 -13.72 18.97 -10.42
CA ALA A 184 -14.98 18.56 -11.07
C ALA A 184 -14.71 18.02 -12.49
N GLU A 185 -14.01 16.90 -12.57
CA GLU A 185 -13.61 16.21 -13.78
C GLU A 185 -14.22 14.82 -13.84
N ARG A 186 -14.10 14.14 -14.99
CA ARG A 186 -14.59 12.77 -15.16
C ARG A 186 -13.42 11.80 -15.25
N PHE A 187 -13.54 10.69 -14.55
CA PHE A 187 -12.56 9.61 -14.48
C PHE A 187 -13.13 8.35 -15.13
N ASP A 188 -12.28 7.61 -15.81
CA ASP A 188 -12.63 6.30 -16.36
C ASP A 188 -12.58 5.24 -15.27
N ILE A 189 -11.67 5.42 -14.31
CA ILE A 189 -11.48 4.55 -13.14
C ILE A 189 -11.46 5.40 -11.87
N ILE A 190 -12.26 5.00 -10.90
CA ILE A 190 -12.07 5.40 -9.49
C ILE A 190 -11.66 4.13 -8.75
N VAL A 191 -10.53 4.18 -8.06
CA VAL A 191 -10.01 3.08 -7.25
C VAL A 191 -9.78 3.55 -5.82
N SER A 192 -10.01 2.69 -4.85
CA SER A 192 -9.73 3.01 -3.45
C SER A 192 -9.43 1.76 -2.63
N ASN A 193 -8.42 1.88 -1.76
CA ASN A 193 -8.26 1.05 -0.58
C ASN A 193 -8.54 1.93 0.65
N PRO A 194 -9.81 2.15 0.99
CA PRO A 194 -10.17 3.04 2.09
C PRO A 194 -9.98 2.34 3.45
N PRO A 195 -9.93 3.07 4.57
CA PRO A 195 -9.96 2.46 5.89
C PRO A 195 -11.24 1.64 6.08
N TYR A 196 -11.09 0.35 6.42
CA TYR A 196 -12.22 -0.58 6.47
C TYR A 196 -12.31 -1.42 7.74
N ILE A 197 -11.44 -1.20 8.71
CA ILE A 197 -11.46 -1.96 9.98
C ILE A 197 -12.45 -1.30 10.92
N ALA A 198 -13.41 -2.08 11.44
CA ALA A 198 -14.33 -1.55 12.44
C ALA A 198 -13.57 -1.09 13.70
N SER A 199 -13.93 0.07 14.27
CA SER A 199 -13.22 0.67 15.41
C SER A 199 -13.07 -0.30 16.58
N SER A 200 -14.05 -1.19 16.80
CA SER A 200 -14.04 -2.20 17.87
C SER A 200 -13.01 -3.32 17.64
N VAL A 201 -12.54 -3.53 16.40
CA VAL A 201 -11.57 -4.56 16.01
C VAL A 201 -10.13 -4.06 16.15
N ILE A 202 -9.90 -2.77 15.98
CA ILE A 202 -8.56 -2.16 16.02
C ILE A 202 -7.73 -2.60 17.24
N PRO A 203 -8.27 -2.62 18.47
CA PRO A 203 -7.50 -3.05 19.64
C PRO A 203 -7.00 -4.50 19.57
N THR A 204 -7.54 -5.33 18.67
CA THR A 204 -7.18 -6.75 18.50
C THR A 204 -6.12 -6.96 17.42
N LEU A 205 -5.77 -5.92 16.67
CA LEU A 205 -4.74 -6.00 15.63
C LEU A 205 -3.36 -6.28 16.23
N MET A 206 -2.48 -6.80 15.39
CA MET A 206 -1.07 -6.95 15.76
C MET A 206 -0.50 -5.59 16.19
N GLU A 207 0.41 -5.62 17.15
CA GLU A 207 1.00 -4.42 17.75
C GLU A 207 1.69 -3.53 16.70
N GLU A 208 2.35 -4.14 15.74
CA GLU A 208 3.02 -3.47 14.61
C GLU A 208 2.04 -2.57 13.81
N VAL A 209 0.82 -3.06 13.59
CA VAL A 209 -0.23 -2.32 12.86
C VAL A 209 -0.87 -1.28 13.77
N ARG A 210 -1.33 -1.71 14.95
CA ARG A 210 -2.09 -0.87 15.87
C ARG A 210 -1.30 0.35 16.39
N GLU A 211 0.00 0.18 16.68
CA GLU A 211 0.81 1.20 17.34
C GLU A 211 1.66 2.04 16.35
N HIS A 212 1.88 1.55 15.13
CA HIS A 212 2.84 2.15 14.22
C HIS A 212 2.30 2.56 12.86
N GLU A 213 1.11 2.09 12.47
CA GLU A 213 0.45 2.57 11.25
C GLU A 213 -0.58 3.65 11.57
N PRO A 214 -0.83 4.62 10.66
CA PRO A 214 -1.70 5.74 10.97
C PRO A 214 -3.14 5.27 11.17
N MET A 215 -3.76 5.67 12.27
CA MET A 215 -5.15 5.34 12.62
C MET A 215 -6.13 5.72 11.50
N SER A 216 -5.88 6.84 10.81
CA SER A 216 -6.68 7.30 9.67
C SER A 216 -6.63 6.35 8.46
N ALA A 217 -5.65 5.45 8.39
CA ALA A 217 -5.57 4.44 7.35
C ALA A 217 -6.21 3.10 7.74
N LEU A 218 -6.59 2.94 9.03
CA LEU A 218 -7.13 1.69 9.57
C LEU A 218 -8.62 1.78 9.87
N ASP A 219 -9.06 2.88 10.53
CA ASP A 219 -10.37 3.00 11.15
C ASP A 219 -11.48 3.30 10.14
N GLY A 220 -12.23 2.27 9.77
CA GLY A 220 -13.45 2.34 8.94
C GLY A 220 -14.71 2.72 9.71
N MET A 221 -14.58 3.26 10.94
CA MET A 221 -15.63 3.65 11.85
C MET A 221 -16.39 2.45 12.44
N GLU A 222 -17.66 2.65 12.87
CA GLU A 222 -18.43 1.71 13.68
C GLU A 222 -18.49 0.29 13.08
N ASP A 223 -18.76 0.18 11.79
CA ASP A 223 -18.95 -1.08 11.08
C ASP A 223 -17.94 -1.37 9.96
N GLY A 224 -16.92 -0.52 9.83
CA GLY A 224 -15.90 -0.64 8.76
C GLY A 224 -16.40 -0.28 7.37
N LEU A 225 -17.64 0.22 7.22
CA LEU A 225 -18.25 0.48 5.90
C LEU A 225 -18.47 1.98 5.61
N TYR A 226 -18.03 2.86 6.49
CA TYR A 226 -18.30 4.29 6.38
C TYR A 226 -17.79 4.89 5.08
N PHE A 227 -16.54 4.64 4.72
CA PHE A 227 -15.92 5.21 3.54
C PHE A 227 -16.51 4.64 2.25
N TYR A 228 -16.85 3.35 2.20
CA TYR A 228 -17.54 2.77 1.04
C TYR A 228 -18.86 3.47 0.77
N ARG A 229 -19.68 3.71 1.81
CA ARG A 229 -20.96 4.44 1.65
C ARG A 229 -20.73 5.82 1.02
N LYS A 230 -19.78 6.57 1.55
CA LYS A 230 -19.46 7.91 1.05
C LYS A 230 -18.96 7.91 -0.39
N ILE A 231 -18.02 7.02 -0.69
CA ILE A 231 -17.43 6.95 -2.02
C ILE A 231 -18.47 6.47 -3.05
N VAL A 232 -19.29 5.48 -2.74
CA VAL A 232 -20.35 4.98 -3.61
C VAL A 232 -21.37 6.05 -3.94
N ASP A 233 -21.80 6.82 -2.92
CA ASP A 233 -22.83 7.87 -3.09
C ASP A 233 -22.37 8.99 -4.04
N GLU A 234 -21.08 9.37 -4.00
CA GLU A 234 -20.57 10.51 -4.73
C GLU A 234 -19.89 10.15 -6.06
N SER A 235 -19.31 8.95 -6.16
CA SER A 235 -18.43 8.54 -7.27
C SER A 235 -19.08 8.69 -8.66
N LYS A 236 -20.39 8.50 -8.79
CA LYS A 236 -21.10 8.66 -10.06
C LYS A 236 -21.04 10.08 -10.62
N ASN A 237 -20.85 11.07 -9.77
CA ASN A 237 -20.67 12.46 -10.20
C ASN A 237 -19.30 12.69 -10.83
N TYR A 238 -18.37 11.78 -10.61
CA TYR A 238 -16.98 11.85 -11.06
C TYR A 238 -16.61 10.77 -12.09
N LEU A 239 -17.44 9.76 -12.30
CA LEU A 239 -17.22 8.73 -13.31
C LEU A 239 -17.71 9.16 -14.69
N THR A 240 -17.01 8.74 -15.75
CA THR A 240 -17.53 8.75 -17.12
C THR A 240 -18.72 7.82 -17.23
N LYS A 241 -19.46 7.89 -18.35
CA LYS A 241 -20.68 7.08 -18.55
C LYS A 241 -20.44 5.57 -18.49
N GLU A 242 -19.24 5.13 -18.82
CA GLU A 242 -18.81 3.72 -18.77
C GLU A 242 -17.68 3.52 -17.75
N GLY A 243 -17.50 4.51 -16.87
CA GLY A 243 -16.47 4.47 -15.85
C GLY A 243 -16.73 3.43 -14.78
N MET A 244 -15.69 2.98 -14.12
CA MET A 244 -15.74 1.89 -13.15
C MET A 244 -15.24 2.33 -11.78
N LEU A 245 -15.84 1.76 -10.75
CA LEU A 245 -15.46 1.93 -9.35
C LEU A 245 -14.90 0.62 -8.81
N PHE A 246 -13.70 0.68 -8.22
CA PHE A 246 -13.01 -0.47 -7.63
C PHE A 246 -12.67 -0.20 -6.17
N PHE A 247 -12.89 -1.20 -5.32
CA PHE A 247 -12.51 -1.17 -3.91
C PHE A 247 -11.68 -2.38 -3.52
N GLU A 248 -10.64 -2.17 -2.72
CA GLU A 248 -10.19 -3.20 -1.80
C GLU A 248 -11.16 -3.28 -0.62
N ILE A 249 -11.38 -4.49 -0.11
CA ILE A 249 -12.29 -4.75 0.99
C ILE A 249 -11.69 -5.69 2.05
N GLY A 250 -12.21 -5.63 3.26
CA GLY A 250 -12.04 -6.70 4.24
C GLY A 250 -12.72 -7.99 3.75
N HIS A 251 -12.12 -9.12 4.08
CA HIS A 251 -12.52 -10.45 3.57
C HIS A 251 -13.98 -10.85 3.86
N ASP A 252 -14.64 -10.20 4.78
CA ASP A 252 -16.02 -10.42 5.21
C ASP A 252 -17.00 -9.33 4.71
N GLN A 253 -16.51 -8.34 3.94
CA GLN A 253 -17.28 -7.19 3.51
C GLN A 253 -17.83 -7.30 2.07
N GLY A 254 -17.46 -8.35 1.31
CA GLY A 254 -17.78 -8.49 -0.11
C GLY A 254 -19.27 -8.35 -0.41
N GLN A 255 -20.13 -9.03 0.34
CA GLN A 255 -21.58 -8.95 0.17
C GLN A 255 -22.12 -7.53 0.44
N ALA A 256 -21.71 -6.93 1.58
CA ALA A 256 -22.22 -5.63 2.01
C ALA A 256 -21.87 -4.51 1.01
N VAL A 257 -20.60 -4.49 0.54
CA VAL A 257 -20.14 -3.50 -0.44
C VAL A 257 -20.78 -3.71 -1.81
N SER A 258 -20.93 -4.97 -2.26
CA SER A 258 -21.62 -5.30 -3.52
C SER A 258 -23.07 -4.85 -3.52
N GLU A 259 -23.82 -5.15 -2.45
CA GLU A 259 -25.20 -4.70 -2.31
C GLU A 259 -25.32 -3.17 -2.29
N MET A 260 -24.38 -2.49 -1.65
CA MET A 260 -24.32 -1.03 -1.61
C MET A 260 -24.15 -0.44 -3.02
N MET A 261 -23.21 -0.96 -3.81
CA MET A 261 -22.97 -0.55 -5.18
C MET A 261 -24.19 -0.83 -6.07
N GLN A 262 -24.81 -2.01 -5.95
CA GLN A 262 -26.02 -2.36 -6.71
C GLN A 262 -27.19 -1.43 -6.38
N LYS A 263 -27.42 -1.11 -5.11
CA LYS A 263 -28.47 -0.17 -4.67
C LYS A 263 -28.23 1.25 -5.20
N ALA A 264 -26.97 1.65 -5.31
CA ALA A 264 -26.59 2.92 -5.94
C ALA A 264 -26.71 2.89 -7.49
N GLY A 265 -27.04 1.74 -8.06
CA GLY A 265 -27.27 1.56 -9.50
C GLY A 265 -25.98 1.35 -10.31
N PHE A 266 -24.93 0.82 -9.70
CA PHE A 266 -23.80 0.24 -10.44
C PHE A 266 -24.24 -1.09 -11.07
N ARG A 267 -23.72 -1.38 -12.26
CA ARG A 267 -23.97 -2.60 -13.03
C ARG A 267 -22.75 -3.51 -12.96
N ASP A 268 -22.94 -4.77 -13.31
CA ASP A 268 -21.89 -5.79 -13.42
C ASP A 268 -21.03 -5.87 -12.15
N VAL A 269 -21.68 -5.68 -10.99
CA VAL A 269 -20.98 -5.70 -9.70
C VAL A 269 -20.45 -7.10 -9.41
N ALA A 270 -19.15 -7.21 -9.20
CA ALA A 270 -18.46 -8.47 -8.98
C ALA A 270 -17.52 -8.39 -7.75
N VAL A 271 -17.30 -9.55 -7.14
CA VAL A 271 -16.32 -9.75 -6.05
C VAL A 271 -15.20 -10.64 -6.55
N VAL A 272 -13.96 -10.21 -6.35
CA VAL A 272 -12.75 -10.98 -6.70
C VAL A 272 -12.04 -11.41 -5.43
N LYS A 273 -11.54 -12.63 -5.46
CA LYS A 273 -10.79 -13.25 -4.36
C LYS A 273 -9.29 -13.07 -4.55
N ASP A 274 -8.59 -12.93 -3.43
CA ASP A 274 -7.14 -12.99 -3.38
C ASP A 274 -6.60 -14.42 -3.59
N PHE A 275 -5.28 -14.57 -3.59
CA PHE A 275 -4.61 -15.87 -3.75
C PHE A 275 -4.88 -16.84 -2.58
N ALA A 276 -5.30 -16.34 -1.43
CA ALA A 276 -5.73 -17.17 -0.29
C ALA A 276 -7.20 -17.62 -0.41
N GLY A 277 -7.93 -17.15 -1.44
CA GLY A 277 -9.33 -17.47 -1.67
C GLY A 277 -10.31 -16.63 -0.85
N MET A 278 -9.84 -15.54 -0.23
CA MET A 278 -10.66 -14.60 0.53
C MET A 278 -11.15 -13.48 -0.37
N ASP A 279 -12.34 -12.95 -0.12
CA ASP A 279 -12.87 -11.79 -0.84
C ASP A 279 -11.92 -10.59 -0.64
N ARG A 280 -11.51 -9.93 -1.72
CA ARG A 280 -10.52 -8.85 -1.66
C ARG A 280 -10.90 -7.63 -2.46
N VAL A 281 -11.51 -7.77 -3.61
CA VAL A 281 -11.86 -6.65 -4.48
C VAL A 281 -13.36 -6.68 -4.79
N VAL A 282 -14.02 -5.52 -4.72
CA VAL A 282 -15.38 -5.32 -5.26
C VAL A 282 -15.31 -4.22 -6.30
N TYR A 283 -15.92 -4.45 -7.44
CA TYR A 283 -16.01 -3.44 -8.49
C TYR A 283 -17.34 -3.46 -9.23
N GLY A 284 -17.64 -2.38 -9.97
CA GLY A 284 -18.81 -2.27 -10.82
C GLY A 284 -18.74 -1.11 -11.79
N SER A 285 -19.54 -1.16 -12.86
CA SER A 285 -19.62 -0.13 -13.91
C SER A 285 -20.75 0.88 -13.63
N CYS A 286 -20.56 2.11 -14.10
CA CYS A 286 -21.55 3.20 -13.98
C CYS A 286 -22.73 3.02 -14.95
#